data_eec7850a472d266dd7e72d85282688d8
#
_entry.id   eec7850a472d266dd7e72d85282688d8
#
_cell.length_a   1.000
_cell.length_b   1.000
_cell.length_c   1.000
_cell.angle_alpha   90.00
_cell.angle_beta   90.00
_cell.angle_gamma   90.00
#
_symmetry.space_group_name_H-M   'P 1'
#
loop_
_entity.id
_entity.type
_entity.pdbx_description
1 polymer ?
#
loop_
_entity_poly.entity_id
_entity_poly.type
_entity_poly.pdbx_seq_one_letter_code
_entity_poly.pdbx_strand_id
1 'polypeptide(L)'
;HIVFGYMDARVTRTALEAYREKIGVCRDYAHLAVTFCRCMNIPARYCTGFLGDMGTPQPWGPGDFAAWFEVYLGGHWYTFDPRNNTPRIGRVLIARGRDAADVAISSSFGVHTLTSFTVITDEVAI
;
A
#
# COMPACT_ATOMS: atom_id res chain seq x y z
N HIS A 1 -15.52 -3.13 0.19
CA HIS A 1 -16.06 -2.04 -0.64
C HIS A 1 -15.30 -1.86 -1.95
N ILE A 2 -13.95 -1.92 -1.91
CA ILE A 2 -13.11 -1.85 -3.10
C ILE A 2 -12.81 -3.27 -3.61
N VAL A 3 -12.98 -3.50 -4.90
CA VAL A 3 -12.54 -4.72 -5.59
C VAL A 3 -11.11 -4.50 -6.10
N PHE A 4 -10.24 -5.45 -5.81
CA PHE A 4 -8.83 -5.37 -6.21
C PHE A 4 -8.63 -5.80 -7.66
N GLY A 5 -7.91 -4.98 -8.44
CA GLY A 5 -7.52 -5.31 -9.81
C GLY A 5 -6.26 -4.55 -10.22
N TYR A 6 -5.22 -5.27 -10.64
CA TYR A 6 -3.98 -4.63 -11.09
C TYR A 6 -4.18 -3.74 -12.32
N MET A 7 -5.12 -4.10 -13.19
CA MET A 7 -5.45 -3.31 -14.39
C MET A 7 -6.13 -1.98 -14.05
N ASP A 8 -6.63 -1.86 -12.81
CA ASP A 8 -7.28 -0.65 -12.31
C ASP A 8 -6.30 0.33 -11.66
N ALA A 9 -5.00 0.05 -11.71
CA ALA A 9 -3.97 0.92 -11.14
C ALA A 9 -3.97 2.30 -11.82
N ARG A 10 -4.12 3.35 -11.03
CA ARG A 10 -4.10 4.74 -11.50
C ARG A 10 -3.43 5.63 -10.46
N VAL A 11 -2.27 6.19 -10.79
CA VAL A 11 -1.46 7.00 -9.85
C VAL A 11 -2.15 8.29 -9.41
N THR A 12 -3.10 8.79 -10.20
CA THR A 12 -3.84 10.04 -9.92
C THR A 12 -5.16 9.82 -9.19
N ARG A 13 -5.57 8.55 -8.92
CA ARG A 13 -6.85 8.30 -8.26
C ARG A 13 -6.86 8.89 -6.86
N THR A 14 -7.84 9.74 -6.60
CA THR A 14 -8.10 10.30 -5.28
C THR A 14 -8.84 9.30 -4.38
N ALA A 15 -8.83 9.54 -3.07
CA ALA A 15 -9.59 8.71 -2.14
C ALA A 15 -11.10 8.72 -2.43
N LEU A 16 -11.63 9.86 -2.85
CA LEU A 16 -13.05 9.99 -3.23
C LEU A 16 -13.38 9.17 -4.47
N GLU A 17 -12.52 9.19 -5.47
CA GLU A 17 -12.68 8.36 -6.68
C GLU A 17 -12.61 6.87 -6.34
N ALA A 18 -11.64 6.44 -5.53
CA ALA A 18 -11.55 5.06 -5.06
C ALA A 18 -12.83 4.61 -4.33
N TYR A 19 -13.39 5.48 -3.49
CA TYR A 19 -14.65 5.23 -2.81
C TYR A 19 -15.83 5.07 -3.78
N ARG A 20 -15.93 5.94 -4.79
CA ARG A 20 -17.04 5.95 -5.75
C ARG A 20 -16.92 4.85 -6.80
N GLU A 21 -15.73 4.64 -7.34
CA GLU A 21 -15.45 3.65 -8.38
C GLU A 21 -15.48 2.22 -7.84
N LYS A 22 -15.15 2.02 -6.55
CA LYS A 22 -15.12 0.72 -5.86
C LYS A 22 -14.14 -0.29 -6.45
N ILE A 23 -13.12 0.20 -7.13
CA ILE A 23 -12.03 -0.59 -7.71
C ILE A 23 -10.70 0.06 -7.38
N GLY A 24 -9.62 -0.71 -7.36
CA GLY A 24 -8.29 -0.18 -7.13
C GLY A 24 -7.25 -1.22 -6.76
N VAL A 25 -6.07 -0.72 -6.40
CA VAL A 25 -4.92 -1.51 -5.94
C VAL A 25 -4.57 -1.17 -4.49
N CYS A 26 -3.55 -1.80 -3.92
CA CYS A 26 -3.15 -1.59 -2.51
C CYS A 26 -3.00 -0.11 -2.13
N ARG A 27 -2.50 0.71 -3.06
CA ARG A 27 -2.43 2.16 -2.93
C ARG A 27 -3.78 2.79 -2.61
N ASP A 28 -4.81 2.41 -3.34
CA ASP A 28 -6.15 3.00 -3.21
C ASP A 28 -6.83 2.60 -1.91
N TYR A 29 -6.64 1.35 -1.48
CA TYR A 29 -7.10 0.88 -0.17
C TYR A 29 -6.45 1.67 0.97
N ALA A 30 -5.13 1.80 0.96
CA ALA A 30 -4.40 2.52 2.00
C ALA A 30 -4.75 4.02 2.01
N HIS A 31 -4.83 4.64 0.82
CA HIS A 31 -5.16 6.06 0.67
C HIS A 31 -6.57 6.37 1.19
N LEU A 32 -7.55 5.55 0.86
CA LEU A 32 -8.92 5.69 1.35
C LEU A 32 -9.00 5.47 2.87
N ALA A 33 -8.29 4.47 3.40
CA ALA A 33 -8.27 4.19 4.84
C ALA A 33 -7.67 5.35 5.64
N VAL A 34 -6.57 5.94 5.18
CA VAL A 34 -5.98 7.15 5.77
C VAL A 34 -6.99 8.32 5.76
N THR A 35 -7.70 8.47 4.66
CA THR A 35 -8.74 9.51 4.54
C THR A 35 -9.85 9.31 5.55
N PHE A 36 -10.36 8.09 5.70
CA PHE A 36 -11.39 7.79 6.71
C PHE A 36 -10.91 8.06 8.15
N CYS A 37 -9.68 7.66 8.48
CA CYS A 37 -9.10 7.98 9.78
C CYS A 37 -9.10 9.50 10.04
N ARG A 38 -8.67 10.28 9.05
CA ARG A 38 -8.62 11.76 9.17
C ARG A 38 -10.01 12.37 9.29
N CYS A 39 -11.00 11.84 8.60
CA CYS A 39 -12.39 12.28 8.77
C CYS A 39 -12.90 12.06 10.21
N MET A 40 -12.35 11.08 10.91
CA MET A 40 -12.67 10.77 12.30
C MET A 40 -11.70 11.44 13.31
N ASN A 41 -10.85 12.36 12.86
CA ASN A 41 -9.80 12.99 13.65
C ASN A 41 -8.80 12.02 14.28
N ILE A 42 -8.56 10.89 13.62
CA ILE A 42 -7.57 9.90 14.02
C ILE A 42 -6.30 10.12 13.20
N PRO A 43 -5.13 10.39 13.82
CA PRO A 43 -3.89 10.55 13.11
C PRO A 43 -3.52 9.26 12.36
N ALA A 44 -3.28 9.39 11.07
CA ALA A 44 -2.89 8.28 10.21
C ALA A 44 -1.86 8.73 9.18
N ARG A 45 -0.99 7.79 8.76
CA ARG A 45 0.02 8.02 7.74
C ARG A 45 0.08 6.87 6.75
N TYR A 46 0.39 7.21 5.52
CA TYR A 46 0.53 6.28 4.43
C TYR A 46 1.94 5.66 4.44
N CYS A 47 2.02 4.37 4.16
CA CYS A 47 3.26 3.61 4.14
C CYS A 47 3.42 2.87 2.82
N THR A 48 4.65 2.81 2.33
CA THR A 48 5.03 1.98 1.19
C THR A 48 6.24 1.12 1.49
N GLY A 49 6.34 0.01 0.79
CA GLY A 49 7.48 -0.89 0.93
C GLY A 49 7.22 -2.23 0.25
N PHE A 50 7.90 -3.24 0.74
CA PHE A 50 7.76 -4.61 0.24
C PHE A 50 7.08 -5.49 1.28
N LEU A 51 6.26 -6.41 0.80
CA LEU A 51 5.60 -7.41 1.62
C LEU A 51 5.89 -8.79 1.05
N GLY A 52 6.72 -9.55 1.74
CA GLY A 52 7.02 -10.93 1.39
C GLY A 52 5.87 -11.87 1.74
N ASP A 53 5.90 -13.05 1.16
CA ASP A 53 4.87 -14.09 1.35
C ASP A 53 5.15 -15.01 2.55
N MET A 54 6.08 -14.60 3.41
CA MET A 54 6.41 -15.31 4.65
C MET A 54 5.15 -15.59 5.48
N GLY A 55 4.97 -16.83 5.86
CA GLY A 55 3.83 -17.28 6.67
C GLY A 55 2.50 -17.37 5.91
N THR A 56 2.50 -17.22 4.59
CA THR A 56 1.31 -17.42 3.76
C THR A 56 1.36 -18.76 3.02
N PRO A 57 0.19 -19.38 2.75
CA PRO A 57 0.16 -20.62 1.98
C PRO A 57 0.51 -20.38 0.51
N GLN A 58 1.17 -21.36 -0.10
CA GLN A 58 1.44 -21.41 -1.53
C GLN A 58 0.17 -21.78 -2.35
N PRO A 59 0.13 -21.46 -3.67
CA PRO A 59 1.17 -20.81 -4.48
C PRO A 59 1.21 -19.30 -4.26
N TRP A 60 2.44 -18.75 -4.29
CA TRP A 60 2.64 -17.31 -4.20
C TRP A 60 2.55 -16.65 -5.59
N GLY A 61 2.01 -15.46 -5.63
CA GLY A 61 2.04 -14.61 -6.82
C GLY A 61 3.41 -13.93 -7.01
N PRO A 62 3.58 -13.20 -8.11
CA PRO A 62 4.77 -12.38 -8.30
C PRO A 62 4.86 -11.32 -7.19
N GLY A 63 6.09 -11.06 -6.74
CA GLY A 63 6.36 -10.01 -5.76
C GLY A 63 5.96 -8.63 -6.29
N ASP A 64 5.55 -7.74 -5.39
CA ASP A 64 5.11 -6.39 -5.73
C ASP A 64 5.52 -5.39 -4.65
N PHE A 65 5.52 -4.12 -5.03
CA PHE A 65 5.59 -3.01 -4.12
C PHE A 65 4.21 -2.80 -3.49
N ALA A 66 4.15 -2.75 -2.17
CA ALA A 66 2.91 -2.72 -1.42
C ALA A 66 2.68 -1.38 -0.72
N ALA A 67 1.42 -1.09 -0.46
CA ALA A 67 1.00 0.03 0.36
C ALA A 67 0.12 -0.44 1.52
N TRP A 68 0.30 0.20 2.67
CA TRP A 68 -0.51 0.02 3.87
C TRP A 68 -0.57 1.35 4.63
N PHE A 69 -1.07 1.36 5.83
CA PHE A 69 -1.09 2.58 6.64
C PHE A 69 -0.82 2.29 8.11
N GLU A 70 -0.45 3.32 8.82
CA GLU A 70 -0.30 3.30 10.26
C GLU A 70 -1.23 4.32 10.90
N VAL A 71 -1.74 3.99 12.07
CA VAL A 71 -2.67 4.80 12.87
C VAL A 71 -2.10 5.02 14.25
N TYR A 72 -2.20 6.25 14.76
CA TYR A 72 -1.78 6.60 16.11
C TYR A 72 -2.94 6.46 17.08
N LEU A 73 -2.85 5.51 17.98
CA LEU A 73 -3.86 5.20 18.97
C LEU A 73 -3.22 5.02 20.36
N GLY A 74 -3.74 5.70 21.36
CA GLY A 74 -3.30 5.52 22.74
C GLY A 74 -1.79 5.71 22.97
N GLY A 75 -1.15 6.59 22.24
CA GLY A 75 0.28 6.88 22.39
C GLY A 75 1.21 6.06 21.50
N HIS A 76 0.68 5.17 20.65
CA HIS A 76 1.47 4.28 19.79
C HIS A 76 0.96 4.27 18.35
N TRP A 77 1.88 3.96 17.42
CA TRP A 77 1.56 3.69 16.01
C TRP A 77 1.30 2.21 15.80
N TYR A 78 0.19 1.89 15.14
CA TYR A 78 -0.19 0.53 14.78
C TYR A 78 -0.32 0.41 13.27
N THR A 79 0.17 -0.71 12.72
CA THR A 79 0.10 -1.03 11.30
C THR A 79 -1.22 -1.72 10.96
N PHE A 80 -1.87 -1.25 9.89
CA PHE A 80 -3.06 -1.85 9.29
C PHE A 80 -2.86 -2.00 7.79
N ASP A 81 -3.34 -3.12 7.26
CA ASP A 81 -3.29 -3.42 5.84
C ASP A 81 -4.70 -3.73 5.31
N PRO A 82 -5.40 -2.73 4.77
CA PRO A 82 -6.78 -2.92 4.34
C PRO A 82 -6.90 -3.75 3.06
N ARG A 83 -5.82 -3.90 2.28
CA ARG A 83 -5.80 -4.74 1.08
C ARG A 83 -5.79 -6.22 1.45
N ASN A 84 -4.90 -6.64 2.32
CA ASN A 84 -4.79 -8.03 2.73
C ASN A 84 -5.78 -8.39 3.84
N ASN A 85 -6.07 -7.44 4.72
CA ASN A 85 -7.00 -7.56 5.85
C ASN A 85 -6.75 -8.79 6.73
N THR A 86 -5.50 -9.18 6.82
CA THR A 86 -5.00 -10.29 7.65
C THR A 86 -3.65 -9.91 8.22
N PRO A 87 -3.27 -10.41 9.40
CA PRO A 87 -1.92 -10.24 9.90
C PRO A 87 -0.91 -10.80 8.89
N ARG A 88 0.08 -10.02 8.56
CA ARG A 88 1.18 -10.39 7.67
C ARG A 88 2.49 -10.05 8.33
N ILE A 89 3.47 -10.93 8.17
CA ILE A 89 4.86 -10.76 8.58
C ILE A 89 5.75 -10.50 7.37
N GLY A 90 6.98 -10.11 7.57
CA GLY A 90 7.92 -9.88 6.46
C GLY A 90 7.71 -8.54 5.74
N ARG A 91 7.18 -7.52 6.42
CA ARG A 91 7.09 -6.16 5.87
C ARG A 91 8.43 -5.47 5.92
N VAL A 92 8.85 -4.91 4.79
CA VAL A 92 10.02 -4.04 4.68
C VAL A 92 9.51 -2.63 4.36
N LEU A 93 9.49 -1.76 5.35
CA LEU A 93 9.08 -0.37 5.17
C LEU A 93 10.16 0.40 4.41
N ILE A 94 9.76 1.09 3.35
CA ILE A 94 10.64 1.98 2.58
C ILE A 94 10.37 3.45 2.93
N ALA A 95 9.12 3.87 2.95
CA ALA A 95 8.77 5.26 3.22
C ALA A 95 7.42 5.43 3.92
N ARG A 96 7.31 6.53 4.64
CA ARG A 96 6.07 7.04 5.23
C ARG A 96 5.77 8.43 4.70
N GLY A 97 4.50 8.75 4.49
CA GLY A 97 4.08 10.06 4.04
C GLY A 97 2.65 10.39 4.48
N ARG A 98 2.18 11.59 4.15
CA ARG A 98 0.81 12.02 4.45
C ARG A 98 -0.23 11.15 3.74
N ASP A 99 0.05 10.87 2.47
CA ASP A 99 -0.82 10.10 1.58
C ASP A 99 -0.01 9.49 0.42
N ALA A 100 -0.69 8.86 -0.52
CA ALA A 100 -0.07 8.22 -1.67
C ALA A 100 0.76 9.15 -2.57
N ALA A 101 0.49 10.45 -2.56
CA ALA A 101 1.23 11.41 -3.38
C ALA A 101 2.63 11.72 -2.83
N ASP A 102 2.84 11.58 -1.53
CA ASP A 102 4.13 11.87 -0.88
C ASP A 102 5.18 10.77 -1.09
N VAL A 103 4.76 9.55 -1.38
CA VAL A 103 5.64 8.35 -1.36
C VAL A 103 5.49 7.54 -2.65
N ALA A 104 5.79 8.16 -3.78
CA ALA A 104 5.85 7.47 -5.06
C ALA A 104 6.97 6.41 -5.06
N ILE A 105 6.77 5.32 -5.80
CA ILE A 105 7.79 4.28 -6.01
C ILE A 105 9.05 4.88 -6.66
N SER A 106 8.84 5.77 -7.62
CA SER A 106 9.91 6.51 -8.28
C SER A 106 9.41 7.90 -8.70
N SER A 107 10.34 8.83 -8.86
CA SER A 107 10.08 10.13 -9.45
C SER A 107 11.07 10.36 -10.59
N SER A 108 10.57 10.81 -11.72
CA SER A 108 11.39 11.09 -12.90
C SER A 108 10.96 12.36 -13.59
N PHE A 109 11.88 12.98 -14.30
CA PHE A 109 11.66 14.23 -15.05
C PHE A 109 11.84 13.97 -16.53
N GLY A 110 10.96 14.54 -17.35
CA GLY A 110 10.92 14.36 -18.80
C GLY A 110 10.07 13.15 -19.23
N VAL A 111 10.04 12.88 -20.53
CA VAL A 111 9.31 11.75 -21.10
C VAL A 111 10.05 10.46 -20.78
N HIS A 112 9.36 9.50 -20.20
CA HIS A 112 9.92 8.20 -19.87
C HIS A 112 8.85 7.11 -19.97
N THR A 113 9.32 5.86 -20.12
CA THR A 113 8.46 4.68 -20.16
C THR A 113 9.04 3.62 -19.23
N LEU A 114 8.22 3.10 -18.32
CA LEU A 114 8.61 1.96 -17.48
C LEU A 114 8.63 0.70 -18.36
N THR A 115 9.79 0.08 -18.51
CA THR A 115 9.95 -1.12 -19.34
C THR A 115 9.82 -2.42 -18.55
N SER A 116 10.24 -2.42 -17.30
CA SER A 116 10.09 -3.58 -16.41
C SER A 116 10.14 -3.17 -14.94
N PHE A 117 9.46 -3.93 -14.11
CA PHE A 117 9.51 -3.80 -12.66
C PHE A 117 9.38 -5.19 -12.06
N THR A 118 10.38 -5.61 -11.28
CA THR A 118 10.41 -6.94 -10.66
C THR A 118 10.77 -6.81 -9.20
N VAL A 119 10.01 -7.48 -8.36
CA VAL A 119 10.25 -7.55 -6.90
C VAL A 119 10.45 -9.01 -6.52
N ILE A 120 11.52 -9.28 -5.81
CA ILE A 120 11.82 -10.60 -5.23
C ILE A 120 11.99 -10.39 -3.72
N THR A 121 11.26 -11.16 -2.95
CA THR A 121 11.36 -11.17 -1.49
C THR A 121 11.43 -12.61 -1.02
N ASP A 122 12.52 -12.96 -0.33
CA ASP A 122 12.75 -14.30 0.18
C ASP A 122 13.03 -14.26 1.68
N GLU A 123 12.62 -15.31 2.39
CA GLU A 123 13.03 -15.54 3.75
C GLU A 123 14.46 -16.07 3.78
N VAL A 124 15.32 -15.40 4.54
CA VAL A 124 16.71 -15.82 4.71
C VAL A 124 16.82 -16.55 6.04
N ALA A 125 17.22 -17.83 6.00
CA ALA A 125 17.57 -18.56 7.20
C ALA A 125 18.80 -17.92 7.88
N ILE A 126 18.67 -17.64 9.17
CA ILE A 126 19.75 -17.11 10.00
C ILE A 126 20.52 -18.27 10.63
#